data_d1193b05b2e807f2abdced0a467e68ec
#
_entry.id   d1193b05b2e807f2abdced0a467e68ec
#
_cell.length_a   1.000
_cell.length_b   1.000
_cell.length_c   1.000
_cell.angle_alpha   90.00
_cell.angle_beta   90.00
_cell.angle_gamma   90.00
#
_symmetry.space_group_name_H-M   'P 1'
#
loop_
_entity.id
_entity.type
_entity.pdbx_description
1 polymer ?
#
loop_
_entity_poly.entity_id
_entity_poly.type
_entity_poly.pdbx_seq_one_letter_code
_entity_poly.pdbx_strand_id
1 'polypeptide(L)'
;MSRILDAVAPPRMGSSFRWLLASSWVSNIGDGLALAAGPLLVASQTSNAFLVAMAAVLQRVPWLLLGLYAGAIADRVDRRRLVIAADAARAVVVALLCVALATGRVSIALVLVAMLLLGVAEVFANTTTSTLLPMLVQKQDLGVGNARLQASLLVGNQIVGPPLGAFLFAV
;
A
#
# COMPACT_ATOMS: atom_id res chain seq x y z
N MET A 1 26.70 4.21 4.70
CA MET A 1 25.27 4.42 4.47
C MET A 1 24.98 4.95 3.06
N SER A 2 25.80 5.87 2.50
CA SER A 2 25.66 6.36 1.12
C SER A 2 25.72 5.28 0.04
N ARG A 3 26.67 4.34 0.12
CA ARG A 3 26.85 3.26 -0.88
C ARG A 3 25.64 2.34 -1.02
N ILE A 4 24.94 2.04 0.07
CA ILE A 4 23.71 1.22 0.02
C ILE A 4 22.57 2.01 -0.62
N LEU A 5 22.40 3.28 -0.26
CA LEU A 5 21.41 4.15 -0.87
C LEU A 5 21.67 4.35 -2.37
N ASP A 6 22.92 4.50 -2.77
CA ASP A 6 23.32 4.63 -4.18
C ASP A 6 23.13 3.32 -4.96
N ALA A 7 23.30 2.18 -4.30
CA ALA A 7 22.97 0.88 -4.88
C ALA A 7 21.44 0.66 -5.01
N VAL A 8 20.65 1.12 -4.04
CA VAL A 8 19.19 1.00 -4.05
C VAL A 8 18.52 2.03 -4.96
N ALA A 9 19.00 3.26 -4.98
CA ALA A 9 18.47 4.35 -5.79
C ALA A 9 19.62 5.16 -6.42
N PRO A 10 20.16 4.72 -7.58
CA PRO A 10 21.31 5.35 -8.21
C PRO A 10 21.08 6.85 -8.43
N PRO A 11 22.07 7.71 -8.15
CA PRO A 11 21.97 9.16 -8.31
C PRO A 11 21.56 9.59 -9.73
N ARG A 12 21.96 8.83 -10.76
CA ARG A 12 21.63 9.06 -12.17
C ARG A 12 20.13 9.01 -12.48
N MET A 13 19.31 8.34 -11.65
CA MET A 13 17.86 8.26 -11.83
C MET A 13 17.12 9.50 -11.30
N GLY A 14 17.81 10.43 -10.68
CA GLY A 14 17.27 11.70 -10.21
C GLY A 14 16.56 11.62 -8.85
N SER A 15 16.34 12.81 -8.26
CA SER A 15 15.70 12.93 -6.94
C SER A 15 14.23 12.50 -6.97
N SER A 16 13.50 12.80 -8.05
CA SER A 16 12.08 12.47 -8.19
C SER A 16 11.83 10.96 -8.13
N PHE A 17 12.68 10.16 -8.78
CA PHE A 17 12.60 8.69 -8.68
C PHE A 17 12.91 8.20 -7.25
N ARG A 18 13.91 8.80 -6.60
CA ARG A 18 14.26 8.43 -5.21
C ARG A 18 13.10 8.67 -4.23
N TRP A 19 12.40 9.79 -4.38
CA TRP A 19 11.19 10.09 -3.60
C TRP A 19 10.06 9.14 -3.91
N LEU A 20 9.81 8.83 -5.20
CA LEU A 20 8.81 7.85 -5.60
C LEU A 20 9.10 6.47 -5.00
N LEU A 21 10.36 6.01 -5.06
CA LEU A 21 10.76 4.72 -4.50
C LEU A 21 10.62 4.71 -2.98
N ALA A 22 11.01 5.78 -2.28
CA ALA A 22 10.88 5.87 -0.82
C ALA A 22 9.41 5.86 -0.40
N SER A 23 8.53 6.62 -1.06
CA SER A 23 7.10 6.60 -0.79
C SER A 23 6.49 5.21 -1.06
N SER A 24 6.90 4.54 -2.15
CA SER A 24 6.46 3.18 -2.47
C SER A 24 6.85 2.17 -1.38
N TRP A 25 8.06 2.27 -0.82
CA TRP A 25 8.47 1.40 0.29
C TRP A 25 7.59 1.60 1.53
N VAL A 26 7.39 2.85 1.95
CA VAL A 26 6.55 3.16 3.11
C VAL A 26 5.12 2.69 2.90
N SER A 27 4.55 2.98 1.73
CA SER A 27 3.19 2.62 1.36
C SER A 27 2.99 1.09 1.33
N ASN A 28 3.89 0.36 0.65
CA ASN A 28 3.81 -1.10 0.54
C ASN A 28 4.02 -1.82 1.89
N ILE A 29 4.87 -1.32 2.77
CA ILE A 29 5.01 -1.85 4.14
C ILE A 29 3.71 -1.63 4.91
N GLY A 30 3.09 -0.45 4.80
CA GLY A 30 1.79 -0.15 5.41
C GLY A 30 0.67 -1.06 4.93
N ASP A 31 0.60 -1.32 3.62
CA ASP A 31 -0.39 -2.23 3.04
C ASP A 31 -0.19 -3.67 3.53
N GLY A 32 1.05 -4.14 3.58
CA GLY A 32 1.39 -5.46 4.11
C GLY A 32 1.09 -5.60 5.60
N LEU A 33 1.31 -4.54 6.38
CA LEU A 33 0.93 -4.47 7.79
C LEU A 33 -0.58 -4.60 7.95
N ALA A 34 -1.38 -3.87 7.17
CA ALA A 34 -2.82 -3.93 7.19
C ALA A 34 -3.36 -5.31 6.78
N LEU A 35 -2.68 -5.98 5.82
CA LEU A 35 -3.02 -7.32 5.35
C LEU A 35 -3.00 -8.37 6.48
N ALA A 36 -2.10 -8.25 7.43
CA ALA A 36 -2.05 -9.13 8.61
C ALA A 36 -2.90 -8.60 9.77
N ALA A 37 -2.81 -7.31 10.08
CA ALA A 37 -3.51 -6.72 11.21
C ALA A 37 -5.04 -6.74 11.04
N GLY A 38 -5.55 -6.54 9.82
CA GLY A 38 -7.00 -6.53 9.55
C GLY A 38 -7.71 -7.82 9.97
N PRO A 39 -7.33 -8.98 9.42
CA PRO A 39 -7.89 -10.28 9.85
C PRO A 39 -7.69 -10.57 11.34
N LEU A 40 -6.54 -10.21 11.93
CA LEU A 40 -6.28 -10.39 13.36
C LEU A 40 -7.21 -9.53 14.22
N LEU A 41 -7.47 -8.28 13.83
CA LEU A 41 -8.44 -7.41 14.51
C LEU A 41 -9.87 -7.96 14.44
N VAL A 42 -10.26 -8.58 13.34
CA VAL A 42 -11.57 -9.25 13.26
C VAL A 42 -11.57 -10.51 14.14
N ALA A 43 -10.52 -11.32 14.08
CA ALA A 43 -10.40 -12.54 14.89
C ALA A 43 -10.41 -12.27 16.40
N SER A 44 -9.93 -11.11 16.85
CA SER A 44 -10.00 -10.73 18.26
C SER A 44 -11.42 -10.39 18.74
N GLN A 45 -12.36 -10.13 17.82
CA GLN A 45 -13.74 -9.73 18.13
C GLN A 45 -14.77 -10.84 17.87
N THR A 46 -14.41 -11.87 17.07
CA THR A 46 -15.32 -12.95 16.72
C THR A 46 -14.60 -14.26 16.39
N SER A 47 -15.22 -15.38 16.72
CA SER A 47 -14.80 -16.72 16.29
C SER A 47 -15.31 -17.10 14.89
N ASN A 48 -16.06 -16.23 14.21
CA ASN A 48 -16.62 -16.51 12.89
C ASN A 48 -15.51 -16.41 11.82
N ALA A 49 -15.02 -17.57 11.35
CA ALA A 49 -13.98 -17.69 10.34
C ALA A 49 -14.33 -16.98 9.02
N PHE A 50 -15.61 -16.89 8.66
CA PHE A 50 -16.06 -16.19 7.46
C PHE A 50 -15.76 -14.68 7.54
N LEU A 51 -16.03 -14.04 8.68
CA LEU A 51 -15.75 -12.61 8.87
C LEU A 51 -14.26 -12.32 8.89
N VAL A 52 -13.46 -13.21 9.48
CA VAL A 52 -11.98 -13.09 9.47
C VAL A 52 -11.44 -13.18 8.03
N ALA A 53 -11.90 -14.18 7.26
CA ALA A 53 -11.51 -14.32 5.86
C ALA A 53 -11.97 -13.12 5.00
N MET A 54 -13.16 -12.57 5.29
CA MET A 54 -13.72 -11.42 4.58
C MET A 54 -12.80 -10.18 4.68
N ALA A 55 -12.12 -9.97 5.81
CA ALA A 55 -11.18 -8.87 5.95
C ALA A 55 -10.05 -8.92 4.91
N ALA A 56 -9.45 -10.10 4.70
CA ALA A 56 -8.40 -10.30 3.70
C ALA A 56 -8.97 -10.20 2.26
N VAL A 57 -10.16 -10.75 2.02
CA VAL A 57 -10.83 -10.71 0.71
C VAL A 57 -11.15 -9.27 0.32
N LEU A 58 -11.74 -8.48 1.22
CA LEU A 58 -12.12 -7.09 0.92
C LEU A 58 -10.93 -6.21 0.57
N GLN A 59 -9.74 -6.46 1.10
CA GLN A 59 -8.53 -5.76 0.70
C GLN A 59 -8.08 -6.14 -0.72
N ARG A 60 -8.37 -7.36 -1.19
CA ARG A 60 -7.94 -7.87 -2.51
C ARG A 60 -8.97 -7.68 -3.62
N VAL A 61 -10.25 -7.70 -3.30
CA VAL A 61 -11.36 -7.53 -4.26
C VAL A 61 -11.21 -6.27 -5.15
N PRO A 62 -10.79 -5.09 -4.64
CA PRO A 62 -10.60 -3.91 -5.47
C PRO A 62 -9.65 -4.11 -6.65
N TRP A 63 -8.63 -4.96 -6.51
CA TRP A 63 -7.71 -5.29 -7.61
C TRP A 63 -8.42 -5.96 -8.78
N LEU A 64 -9.37 -6.84 -8.51
CA LEU A 64 -10.15 -7.55 -9.53
C LEU A 64 -11.15 -6.61 -10.21
N LEU A 65 -11.81 -5.75 -9.43
CA LEU A 65 -12.90 -4.90 -9.94
C LEU A 65 -12.40 -3.58 -10.55
N LEU A 66 -11.39 -2.97 -9.95
CA LEU A 66 -10.96 -1.61 -10.29
C LEU A 66 -9.63 -1.54 -11.05
N GLY A 67 -8.89 -2.65 -11.19
CA GLY A 67 -7.57 -2.62 -11.81
C GLY A 67 -7.54 -1.97 -13.20
N LEU A 68 -8.49 -2.34 -14.07
CA LEU A 68 -8.63 -1.73 -15.41
C LEU A 68 -9.10 -0.27 -15.36
N TYR A 69 -10.06 0.04 -14.47
CA TYR A 69 -10.58 1.39 -14.30
C TYR A 69 -9.53 2.33 -13.71
N ALA A 70 -8.71 1.86 -12.77
CA ALA A 70 -7.65 2.65 -12.18
C ALA A 70 -6.61 3.09 -13.23
N GLY A 71 -6.26 2.23 -14.18
CA GLY A 71 -5.42 2.59 -15.34
C GLY A 71 -6.05 3.69 -16.18
N ALA A 72 -7.31 3.51 -16.59
CA ALA A 72 -8.03 4.48 -17.41
C ALA A 72 -8.20 5.86 -16.71
N ILE A 73 -8.37 5.88 -15.39
CA ILE A 73 -8.42 7.11 -14.59
C ILE A 73 -7.04 7.74 -14.49
N ALA A 74 -5.99 6.95 -14.22
CA ALA A 74 -4.61 7.42 -14.14
C ALA A 74 -4.12 8.09 -15.44
N ASP A 75 -4.67 7.70 -16.59
CA ASP A 75 -4.36 8.32 -17.88
C ASP A 75 -5.05 9.66 -18.12
N ARG A 76 -6.13 9.95 -17.39
CA ARG A 76 -6.96 11.17 -17.57
C ARG A 76 -6.70 12.25 -16.53
N VAL A 77 -6.04 11.95 -15.44
CA VAL A 77 -5.79 12.87 -14.34
C VAL A 77 -4.29 13.07 -14.10
N ASP A 78 -3.96 14.10 -13.33
CA ASP A 78 -2.58 14.31 -12.87
C ASP A 78 -2.15 13.13 -11.98
N ARG A 79 -1.25 12.29 -12.52
CA ARG A 79 -0.77 11.07 -11.87
C ARG A 79 -0.14 11.34 -10.50
N ARG A 80 0.59 12.44 -10.36
CA ARG A 80 1.20 12.81 -9.08
C ARG A 80 0.14 13.13 -8.03
N ARG A 81 -0.89 13.88 -8.41
CA ARG A 81 -2.01 14.21 -7.51
C ARG A 81 -2.78 12.96 -7.13
N LEU A 82 -2.97 12.03 -8.06
CA LEU A 82 -3.69 10.78 -7.81
C LEU A 82 -2.94 9.89 -6.79
N VAL A 83 -1.62 9.75 -6.90
CA VAL A 83 -0.82 9.01 -5.91
C VAL A 83 -0.90 9.67 -4.54
N ILE A 84 -0.73 11.00 -4.47
CA ILE A 84 -0.81 11.75 -3.22
C ILE A 84 -2.20 11.60 -2.58
N ALA A 85 -3.27 11.67 -3.37
CA ALA A 85 -4.64 11.50 -2.87
C ALA A 85 -4.88 10.08 -2.34
N ALA A 86 -4.39 9.06 -3.04
CA ALA A 86 -4.49 7.67 -2.61
C ALA A 86 -3.72 7.42 -1.29
N ASP A 87 -2.48 7.92 -1.19
CA ASP A 87 -1.69 7.79 0.04
C ASP A 87 -2.27 8.60 1.20
N ALA A 88 -2.83 9.79 0.95
CA ALA A 88 -3.54 10.57 1.95
C ALA A 88 -4.81 9.84 2.44
N ALA A 89 -5.59 9.26 1.52
CA ALA A 89 -6.77 8.47 1.88
C ALA A 89 -6.39 7.28 2.78
N ARG A 90 -5.30 6.55 2.47
CA ARG A 90 -4.77 5.49 3.32
C ARG A 90 -4.40 5.99 4.71
N ALA A 91 -3.67 7.09 4.78
CA ALA A 91 -3.25 7.69 6.05
C ALA A 91 -4.47 8.05 6.91
N VAL A 92 -5.52 8.62 6.31
CA VAL A 92 -6.78 8.93 7.01
C VAL A 92 -7.47 7.66 7.50
N VAL A 93 -7.60 6.63 6.67
CA VAL A 93 -8.24 5.36 7.07
C VAL A 93 -7.49 4.71 8.22
N VAL A 94 -6.16 4.63 8.14
CA VAL A 94 -5.32 4.08 9.22
C VAL A 94 -5.44 4.92 10.49
N ALA A 95 -5.40 6.26 10.40
CA ALA A 95 -5.55 7.13 11.54
C ALA A 95 -6.92 6.94 12.23
N LEU A 96 -8.01 6.83 11.46
CA LEU A 96 -9.34 6.54 12.00
C LEU A 96 -9.41 5.19 12.71
N LEU A 97 -8.79 4.15 12.14
CA LEU A 97 -8.67 2.84 12.81
C LEU A 97 -7.88 2.94 14.12
N CYS A 98 -6.75 3.64 14.13
CA CYS A 98 -5.96 3.86 15.35
C CYS A 98 -6.76 4.61 16.43
N VAL A 99 -7.51 5.63 16.05
CA VAL A 99 -8.40 6.37 17.00
C VAL A 99 -9.50 5.45 17.52
N ALA A 100 -10.13 4.64 16.66
CA ALA A 100 -11.15 3.70 17.09
C ALA A 100 -10.59 2.64 18.06
N LEU A 101 -9.38 2.13 17.81
CA LEU A 101 -8.67 1.22 18.70
C LEU A 101 -8.39 1.88 20.07
N ALA A 102 -7.79 3.07 20.05
CA ALA A 102 -7.44 3.79 21.28
C ALA A 102 -8.67 4.17 22.13
N THR A 103 -9.82 4.36 21.50
CA THR A 103 -11.09 4.69 22.19
C THR A 103 -11.95 3.47 22.52
N GLY A 104 -11.51 2.26 22.19
CA GLY A 104 -12.26 1.02 22.39
C GLY A 104 -13.55 0.92 21.55
N ARG A 105 -13.66 1.70 20.46
CA ARG A 105 -14.84 1.76 19.59
C ARG A 105 -14.67 0.99 18.29
N VAL A 106 -13.76 0.03 18.25
CA VAL A 106 -13.57 -0.84 17.07
C VAL A 106 -14.74 -1.79 16.94
N SER A 107 -15.29 -1.84 15.73
CA SER A 107 -16.30 -2.84 15.34
C SER A 107 -15.82 -3.60 14.11
N ILE A 108 -16.30 -4.85 13.96
CA ILE A 108 -16.00 -5.68 12.78
C ILE A 108 -16.35 -4.94 11.49
N ALA A 109 -17.51 -4.27 11.43
CA ALA A 109 -17.92 -3.51 10.26
C ALA A 109 -16.93 -2.39 9.92
N LEU A 110 -16.42 -1.66 10.93
CA LEU A 110 -15.41 -0.61 10.74
C LEU A 110 -14.12 -1.18 10.13
N VAL A 111 -13.64 -2.31 10.65
CA VAL A 111 -12.44 -2.97 10.13
C VAL A 111 -12.65 -3.44 8.69
N LEU A 112 -13.79 -4.07 8.37
CA LEU A 112 -14.09 -4.55 7.02
C LEU A 112 -14.17 -3.39 6.00
N VAL A 113 -14.82 -2.27 6.36
CA VAL A 113 -14.87 -1.06 5.52
C VAL A 113 -13.47 -0.47 5.33
N ALA A 114 -12.68 -0.42 6.40
CA ALA A 114 -11.30 0.06 6.29
C ALA A 114 -10.45 -0.81 5.36
N MET A 115 -10.54 -2.14 5.44
CA MET A 115 -9.84 -3.06 4.54
C MET A 115 -10.23 -2.83 3.08
N LEU A 116 -11.51 -2.65 2.79
CA LEU A 116 -11.99 -2.33 1.45
C LEU A 116 -11.40 -0.99 0.94
N LEU A 117 -11.46 0.07 1.76
CA LEU A 117 -10.95 1.39 1.39
C LEU A 117 -9.42 1.39 1.18
N LEU A 118 -8.68 0.66 2.02
CA LEU A 118 -7.23 0.48 1.86
C LEU A 118 -6.93 -0.25 0.55
N GLY A 119 -7.68 -1.31 0.22
CA GLY A 119 -7.53 -2.03 -1.05
C GLY A 119 -7.84 -1.15 -2.27
N VAL A 120 -8.88 -0.33 -2.22
CA VAL A 120 -9.18 0.65 -3.29
C VAL A 120 -8.01 1.61 -3.49
N ALA A 121 -7.53 2.23 -2.40
CA ALA A 121 -6.42 3.17 -2.47
C ALA A 121 -5.12 2.50 -2.95
N GLU A 122 -4.87 1.24 -2.56
CA GLU A 122 -3.73 0.43 -3.02
C GLU A 122 -3.73 0.26 -4.54
N VAL A 123 -4.88 -0.07 -5.14
CA VAL A 123 -5.02 -0.23 -6.60
C VAL A 123 -4.64 1.06 -7.32
N PHE A 124 -5.20 2.20 -6.89
CA PHE A 124 -4.92 3.49 -7.53
C PHE A 124 -3.46 3.90 -7.36
N ALA A 125 -2.88 3.77 -6.17
CA ALA A 125 -1.50 4.16 -5.91
C ALA A 125 -0.52 3.31 -6.73
N ASN A 126 -0.65 1.97 -6.72
CA ASN A 126 0.28 1.09 -7.41
C ASN A 126 0.14 1.19 -8.94
N THR A 127 -1.08 1.25 -9.47
CA THR A 127 -1.30 1.44 -10.91
C THR A 127 -0.73 2.77 -11.38
N THR A 128 -0.96 3.85 -10.63
CA THR A 128 -0.46 5.19 -11.00
C THR A 128 1.06 5.29 -10.85
N THR A 129 1.64 4.69 -9.81
CA THR A 129 3.10 4.65 -9.61
C THR A 129 3.82 3.99 -10.78
N SER A 130 3.28 2.89 -11.30
CA SER A 130 3.84 2.21 -12.48
C SER A 130 3.82 3.07 -13.74
N THR A 131 2.81 3.92 -13.91
CA THR A 131 2.70 4.86 -15.04
C THR A 131 3.54 6.12 -14.87
N LEU A 132 3.94 6.48 -13.65
CA LEU A 132 4.86 7.61 -13.38
C LEU A 132 6.31 7.27 -13.72
N LEU A 133 6.74 6.03 -13.58
CA LEU A 133 8.13 5.62 -13.76
C LEU A 133 8.71 6.06 -15.13
N PRO A 134 8.04 5.83 -16.29
CA PRO A 134 8.57 6.25 -17.59
C PRO A 134 8.73 7.76 -17.76
N MET A 135 8.07 8.56 -16.90
CA MET A 135 8.16 10.02 -16.93
C MET A 135 9.32 10.56 -16.08
N LEU A 136 9.86 9.74 -15.18
CA LEU A 136 10.86 10.15 -14.18
C LEU A 136 12.26 9.65 -14.49
N VAL A 137 12.39 8.58 -15.30
CA VAL A 137 13.68 7.97 -15.60
C VAL A 137 13.91 7.85 -17.12
N GLN A 138 15.18 7.74 -17.54
CA GLN A 138 15.53 7.53 -18.93
C GLN A 138 15.17 6.11 -19.37
N LYS A 139 14.93 5.90 -20.68
CA LYS A 139 14.54 4.60 -21.24
C LYS A 139 15.47 3.45 -20.85
N GLN A 140 16.78 3.72 -20.79
CA GLN A 140 17.81 2.73 -20.37
C GLN A 140 17.70 2.31 -18.89
N ASP A 141 17.11 3.13 -18.03
CA ASP A 141 16.95 2.88 -16.60
C ASP A 141 15.58 2.32 -16.22
N LEU A 142 14.64 2.20 -17.18
CA LEU A 142 13.28 1.70 -16.93
C LEU A 142 13.28 0.29 -16.32
N GLY A 143 14.12 -0.61 -16.80
CA GLY A 143 14.25 -1.96 -16.27
C GLY A 143 14.66 -1.97 -14.80
N VAL A 144 15.67 -1.17 -14.46
CA VAL A 144 16.15 -1.03 -13.07
C VAL A 144 15.09 -0.36 -12.20
N GLY A 145 14.47 0.71 -12.68
CA GLY A 145 13.41 1.41 -11.96
C GLY A 145 12.23 0.50 -11.66
N ASN A 146 11.77 -0.26 -12.65
CA ASN A 146 10.65 -1.21 -12.48
C ASN A 146 11.01 -2.34 -11.50
N ALA A 147 12.20 -2.92 -11.62
CA ALA A 147 12.66 -3.95 -10.68
C ALA A 147 12.68 -3.45 -9.22
N ARG A 148 13.04 -2.17 -9.00
CA ARG A 148 13.08 -1.55 -7.67
C ARG A 148 11.68 -1.30 -7.09
N LEU A 149 10.75 -0.82 -7.93
CA LEU A 149 9.35 -0.66 -7.52
C LEU A 149 8.71 -2.03 -7.21
N GLN A 150 8.98 -3.05 -8.03
CA GLN A 150 8.51 -4.40 -7.77
C GLN A 150 9.14 -5.00 -6.51
N ALA A 151 10.42 -4.74 -6.24
CA ALA A 151 11.06 -5.15 -5.00
C ALA A 151 10.40 -4.49 -3.78
N SER A 152 10.03 -3.19 -3.86
CA SER A 152 9.30 -2.52 -2.77
C SER A 152 7.93 -3.15 -2.54
N LEU A 153 7.22 -3.53 -3.62
CA LEU A 153 5.93 -4.21 -3.53
C LEU A 153 6.07 -5.60 -2.89
N LEU A 154 6.96 -6.44 -3.43
CA LEU A 154 7.10 -7.82 -2.96
C LEU A 154 7.68 -7.88 -1.53
N VAL A 155 8.77 -7.17 -1.28
CA VAL A 155 9.44 -7.21 0.03
C VAL A 155 8.65 -6.42 1.06
N GLY A 156 8.19 -5.20 0.73
CA GLY A 156 7.43 -4.36 1.65
C GLY A 156 6.07 -4.95 2.00
N ASN A 157 5.28 -5.31 1.01
CA ASN A 157 3.90 -5.75 1.21
C ASN A 157 3.80 -7.23 1.64
N GLN A 158 4.68 -8.13 1.16
CA GLN A 158 4.49 -9.57 1.37
C GLN A 158 5.48 -10.17 2.39
N ILE A 159 6.67 -9.58 2.57
CA ILE A 159 7.71 -10.17 3.43
C ILE A 159 7.86 -9.39 4.73
N VAL A 160 7.94 -8.05 4.67
CA VAL A 160 8.22 -7.19 5.85
C VAL A 160 6.93 -6.75 6.54
N GLY A 161 5.92 -6.31 5.77
CA GLY A 161 4.68 -5.77 6.29
C GLY A 161 3.90 -6.74 7.18
N PRO A 162 3.56 -7.97 6.73
CA PRO A 162 2.76 -8.90 7.51
C PRO A 162 3.36 -9.30 8.85
N PRO A 163 4.66 -9.66 8.96
CA PRO A 163 5.27 -9.91 10.27
C PRO A 163 5.24 -8.70 11.21
N LEU A 164 5.48 -7.49 10.67
CA LEU A 164 5.37 -6.26 11.47
C LEU A 164 3.93 -6.03 11.95
N GLY A 165 2.93 -6.27 11.09
CA GLY A 165 1.53 -6.16 11.46
C GLY A 165 1.12 -7.14 12.55
N ALA A 166 1.56 -8.39 12.43
CA ALA A 166 1.32 -9.41 13.44
C ALA A 166 2.02 -9.08 14.77
N PHE A 167 3.27 -8.60 14.72
CA PHE A 167 4.01 -8.19 15.91
C PHE A 167 3.34 -7.02 16.64
N LEU A 168 2.97 -5.97 15.90
CA LEU A 168 2.29 -4.79 16.50
C LEU A 168 0.92 -5.14 17.08
N PHE A 169 0.27 -6.18 16.57
CA PHE A 169 -0.98 -6.68 17.12
C PHE A 169 -0.78 -7.48 18.42
N ALA A 170 0.38 -8.12 18.61
CA ALA A 170 0.69 -8.97 19.75
C ALA A 170 1.19 -8.18 20.98
N VAL A 171 1.59 -6.90 20.80
CA VAL A 171 2.08 -6.00 21.87
C VAL A 171 0.98 -5.09 22.37
#